data_c94c19bca230f249d7cea57835a02c7e
#
_entry.id   c94c19bca230f249d7cea57835a02c7e
#
_cell.length_a   1.000
_cell.length_b   1.000
_cell.length_c   1.000
_cell.angle_alpha   90.00
_cell.angle_beta   90.00
_cell.angle_gamma   90.00
#
_symmetry.space_group_name_H-M   'P 1'
#
loop_
_entity.id
_entity.type
_entity.pdbx_description
1 polymer ?
#
loop_
_entity_poly.entity_id
_entity_poly.type
_entity_poly.pdbx_seq_one_letter_code
_entity_poly.pdbx_strand_id
1 'polypeptide(L)'
;MTDSVVPSPTDDMAPGVSRQALLAAFDDLLQPARFKDYGPNGLQVEGRERIRRIVSGVTASRALIDAAIADGADAVCVHHGLFWRGQDGRVTGWMKQRLQRLLAHDINLFAYHLPLDAHPELGNNAQLGRVLGFAPADVRFGEQDLGFCAPADIADAATLAARVEAALGRPVTLVAP
;
A
#
# COMPACT_ATOMS: atom_id res chain seq x y z
N MET A 1 40.94 8.75 8.77
CA MET A 1 40.12 9.37 9.85
C MET A 1 38.66 9.31 9.38
N THR A 2 37.93 8.36 9.91
CA THR A 2 36.50 8.17 9.58
C THR A 2 35.72 8.94 10.63
N ASP A 3 35.12 10.06 10.23
CA ASP A 3 34.17 10.78 11.08
C ASP A 3 32.93 9.91 11.27
N SER A 4 32.85 9.26 12.43
CA SER A 4 31.62 8.66 12.89
C SER A 4 30.68 9.78 13.32
N VAL A 5 29.67 10.07 12.49
CA VAL A 5 28.57 10.95 12.86
C VAL A 5 27.79 10.26 13.98
N VAL A 6 28.03 10.69 15.21
CA VAL A 6 27.19 10.31 16.36
C VAL A 6 25.86 11.06 16.19
N PRO A 7 24.70 10.37 16.13
CA PRO A 7 23.43 11.05 16.05
C PRO A 7 23.21 11.93 17.28
N SER A 8 22.72 13.14 17.04
CA SER A 8 22.47 14.13 18.10
C SER A 8 21.42 13.61 19.11
N PRO A 9 21.62 13.75 20.42
CA PRO A 9 20.67 13.26 21.46
C PRO A 9 19.29 13.88 21.41
N THR A 10 19.07 14.93 20.63
CA THR A 10 17.80 15.65 20.53
C THR A 10 16.80 14.96 19.58
N ASP A 11 17.23 14.00 18.77
CA ASP A 11 16.37 13.33 17.77
C ASP A 11 15.47 12.25 18.41
N ASP A 12 15.82 11.78 19.61
CA ASP A 12 15.09 10.73 20.34
C ASP A 12 13.85 11.26 21.11
N MET A 13 13.69 12.58 21.23
CA MET A 13 12.61 13.23 21.98
C MET A 13 11.39 13.62 21.13
N ALA A 14 11.44 13.52 19.81
CA ALA A 14 10.29 13.85 18.97
C ALA A 14 9.18 12.78 19.10
N PRO A 15 7.89 13.20 19.13
CA PRO A 15 6.78 12.26 19.23
C PRO A 15 6.75 11.29 18.04
N GLY A 16 6.62 10.01 18.34
CA GLY A 16 6.54 8.94 17.34
C GLY A 16 5.87 7.73 17.98
N VAL A 17 5.41 6.80 17.15
CA VAL A 17 4.78 5.56 17.60
C VAL A 17 5.77 4.40 17.53
N SER A 18 5.56 3.35 18.34
CA SER A 18 6.33 2.13 18.19
C SER A 18 5.90 1.37 16.92
N ARG A 19 6.83 0.64 16.31
CA ARG A 19 6.53 -0.26 15.19
C ARG A 19 5.38 -1.21 15.52
N GLN A 20 5.38 -1.77 16.72
CA GLN A 20 4.33 -2.68 17.16
C GLN A 20 2.97 -2.00 17.29
N ALA A 21 2.91 -0.78 17.82
CA ALA A 21 1.67 -0.01 17.92
C ALA A 21 1.11 0.35 16.53
N LEU A 22 1.99 0.69 15.58
CA LEU A 22 1.58 0.98 14.21
C LEU A 22 1.07 -0.29 13.51
N LEU A 23 1.75 -1.43 13.67
CA LEU A 23 1.30 -2.72 13.15
C LEU A 23 -0.09 -3.08 13.69
N ALA A 24 -0.28 -2.98 15.01
CA ALA A 24 -1.57 -3.26 15.64
C ALA A 24 -2.68 -2.33 15.09
N ALA A 25 -2.41 -1.04 14.93
CA ALA A 25 -3.38 -0.09 14.37
C ALA A 25 -3.77 -0.43 12.92
N PHE A 26 -2.82 -0.84 12.09
CA PHE A 26 -3.10 -1.30 10.73
C PHE A 26 -3.89 -2.62 10.72
N ASP A 27 -3.52 -3.58 11.57
CA ASP A 27 -4.20 -4.88 11.65
C ASP A 27 -5.64 -4.74 12.18
N ASP A 28 -5.86 -3.88 13.16
CA ASP A 28 -7.19 -3.57 13.67
C ASP A 28 -8.06 -2.91 12.59
N LEU A 29 -7.50 -2.00 11.82
CA LEU A 29 -8.20 -1.28 10.75
C LEU A 29 -8.53 -2.19 9.57
N LEU A 30 -7.54 -2.97 9.11
CA LEU A 30 -7.60 -3.70 7.84
C LEU A 30 -7.96 -5.18 8.00
N GLN A 31 -7.88 -5.71 9.23
CA GLN A 31 -8.26 -7.08 9.59
C GLN A 31 -7.68 -8.16 8.65
N PRO A 32 -6.35 -8.24 8.47
CA PRO A 32 -5.72 -9.09 7.47
C PRO A 32 -6.02 -10.59 7.66
N ALA A 33 -6.30 -11.03 8.89
CA ALA A 33 -6.63 -12.43 9.18
C ALA A 33 -7.94 -12.92 8.51
N ARG A 34 -8.79 -12.00 8.03
CA ARG A 34 -10.03 -12.35 7.30
C ARG A 34 -9.77 -12.78 5.85
N PHE A 35 -8.57 -12.56 5.33
CA PHE A 35 -8.28 -12.75 3.91
C PHE A 35 -7.28 -13.88 3.67
N LYS A 36 -7.57 -14.69 2.65
CA LYS A 36 -6.62 -15.64 2.06
C LYS A 36 -5.88 -14.93 0.94
N ASP A 37 -4.76 -14.31 1.26
CA ASP A 37 -4.03 -13.48 0.33
C ASP A 37 -2.91 -14.23 -0.41
N TYR A 38 -2.39 -13.59 -1.44
CA TYR A 38 -1.29 -14.08 -2.27
C TYR A 38 0.09 -13.79 -1.69
N GLY A 39 0.17 -12.98 -0.64
CA GLY A 39 1.37 -12.64 0.10
C GLY A 39 1.05 -12.28 1.55
N PRO A 40 2.07 -12.15 2.41
CA PRO A 40 1.87 -11.77 3.79
C PRO A 40 1.43 -10.30 3.90
N ASN A 41 0.31 -10.08 4.60
CA ASN A 41 -0.10 -8.74 5.00
C ASN A 41 0.56 -8.36 6.33
N GLY A 42 0.78 -7.07 6.55
CA GLY A 42 1.40 -6.52 7.74
C GLY A 42 2.86 -6.11 7.54
N LEU A 43 3.67 -6.24 8.58
CA LEU A 43 5.10 -5.92 8.53
C LEU A 43 5.86 -6.98 7.73
N GLN A 44 6.42 -6.57 6.59
CA GLN A 44 7.19 -7.46 5.71
C GLN A 44 8.71 -7.33 5.89
N VAL A 45 9.19 -6.14 6.22
CA VAL A 45 10.61 -5.90 6.52
C VAL A 45 10.66 -5.06 7.78
N GLU A 46 11.40 -5.58 8.75
CA GLU A 46 11.62 -4.91 10.02
C GLU A 46 12.74 -3.89 9.90
N GLY A 47 12.47 -2.66 10.34
CA GLY A 47 13.39 -1.56 10.49
C GLY A 47 13.39 -1.03 11.92
N ARG A 48 13.61 0.28 12.09
CA ARG A 48 13.69 0.92 13.41
C ARG A 48 12.41 0.79 14.21
N GLU A 49 12.58 0.74 15.53
CA GLU A 49 11.47 0.56 16.47
C GLU A 49 10.53 1.76 16.53
N ARG A 50 11.07 2.98 16.49
CA ARG A 50 10.28 4.21 16.57
C ARG A 50 10.02 4.79 15.19
N ILE A 51 8.76 5.04 14.90
CA ILE A 51 8.29 5.53 13.60
C ILE A 51 7.68 6.92 13.79
N ARG A 52 8.19 7.89 13.04
CA ARG A 52 7.76 9.31 13.02
C ARG A 52 7.29 9.71 11.64
N ARG A 53 7.92 9.14 10.59
CA ARG A 53 7.63 9.48 9.21
C ARG A 53 7.33 8.22 8.40
N ILE A 54 6.17 8.26 7.74
CA ILE A 54 5.70 7.20 6.86
C ILE A 54 5.57 7.75 5.44
N VAL A 55 6.13 7.05 4.47
CA VAL A 55 5.89 7.29 3.05
C VAL A 55 4.95 6.19 2.54
N SER A 56 3.90 6.56 1.84
CA SER A 56 2.96 5.62 1.23
C SER A 56 3.13 5.55 -0.28
N GLY A 57 2.79 4.40 -0.85
CA GLY A 57 2.78 4.18 -2.29
C GLY A 57 2.04 2.92 -2.67
N VAL A 58 1.86 2.69 -3.97
CA VAL A 58 1.12 1.50 -4.43
C VAL A 58 1.99 0.25 -4.38
N THR A 59 3.20 0.31 -4.89
CA THR A 59 4.09 -0.86 -5.03
C THR A 59 5.44 -0.55 -4.39
N ALA A 60 5.99 -1.51 -3.63
CA ALA A 60 7.34 -1.44 -3.06
C ALA A 60 8.42 -1.48 -4.17
N SER A 61 8.36 -0.51 -5.09
CA SER A 61 9.32 -0.36 -6.17
C SER A 61 10.63 0.22 -5.65
N ARG A 62 11.72 0.02 -6.41
CA ARG A 62 13.00 0.65 -6.09
C ARG A 62 12.87 2.18 -6.01
N ALA A 63 12.15 2.78 -6.96
CA ALA A 63 11.95 4.23 -7.02
C ALA A 63 11.23 4.77 -5.77
N LEU A 64 10.18 4.08 -5.29
CA LEU A 64 9.49 4.46 -4.05
C LEU A 64 10.41 4.35 -2.84
N ILE A 65 11.20 3.27 -2.75
CA ILE A 65 12.13 3.07 -1.64
C ILE A 65 13.23 4.14 -1.67
N ASP A 66 13.81 4.44 -2.83
CA ASP A 66 14.82 5.48 -2.99
C ASP A 66 14.26 6.87 -2.60
N ALA A 67 13.01 7.17 -2.97
CA ALA A 67 12.32 8.40 -2.56
C ALA A 67 12.08 8.45 -1.04
N ALA A 68 11.65 7.34 -0.44
CA ALA A 68 11.45 7.24 1.01
C ALA A 68 12.75 7.45 1.80
N ILE A 69 13.87 6.89 1.30
CA ILE A 69 15.20 7.13 1.87
C ILE A 69 15.56 8.62 1.81
N ALA A 70 15.38 9.26 0.65
CA ALA A 70 15.68 10.67 0.46
C ALA A 70 14.83 11.58 1.36
N ASP A 71 13.58 11.17 1.66
CA ASP A 71 12.67 11.88 2.56
C ASP A 71 12.93 11.57 4.06
N GLY A 72 13.86 10.68 4.38
CA GLY A 72 14.17 10.27 5.76
C GLY A 72 13.02 9.48 6.41
N ALA A 73 12.31 8.65 5.67
CA ALA A 73 11.21 7.86 6.18
C ALA A 73 11.70 6.77 7.15
N ASP A 74 10.89 6.52 8.19
CA ASP A 74 11.08 5.41 9.13
C ASP A 74 10.32 4.15 8.68
N ALA A 75 9.28 4.36 7.87
CA ALA A 75 8.47 3.28 7.31
C ALA A 75 7.94 3.62 5.91
N VAL A 76 7.75 2.57 5.13
CA VAL A 76 7.04 2.59 3.85
C VAL A 76 5.80 1.72 3.99
N CYS A 77 4.63 2.25 3.60
CA CYS A 77 3.37 1.53 3.57
C CYS A 77 2.91 1.39 2.12
N VAL A 78 2.64 0.16 1.68
CA VAL A 78 2.27 -0.15 0.29
C VAL A 78 1.12 -1.13 0.20
N HIS A 79 0.48 -1.14 -0.97
CA HIS A 79 -0.47 -2.18 -1.35
C HIS A 79 0.27 -3.44 -1.87
N HIS A 80 1.18 -3.28 -2.80
CA HIS A 80 1.99 -4.38 -3.32
C HIS A 80 3.35 -4.44 -2.63
N GLY A 81 3.52 -5.41 -1.74
CA GLY A 81 4.76 -5.66 -1.04
C GLY A 81 5.82 -6.40 -1.86
N LEU A 82 6.77 -7.02 -1.16
CA LEU A 82 7.89 -7.72 -1.78
C LEU A 82 7.67 -9.24 -1.88
N PHE A 83 6.88 -9.82 -0.99
CA PHE A 83 6.77 -11.27 -0.85
C PHE A 83 5.45 -11.79 -1.38
N TRP A 84 5.52 -12.75 -2.32
CA TRP A 84 4.35 -13.32 -2.99
C TRP A 84 4.42 -14.84 -3.00
N ARG A 85 3.27 -15.49 -2.99
CA ARG A 85 3.16 -16.94 -3.12
C ARG A 85 3.82 -17.41 -4.41
N GLY A 86 4.62 -18.47 -4.33
CA GLY A 86 5.32 -19.02 -5.49
C GLY A 86 6.66 -18.39 -5.82
N GLN A 87 7.11 -17.38 -5.08
CA GLN A 87 8.48 -16.91 -5.18
C GLN A 87 9.46 -17.96 -4.63
N ASP A 88 10.63 -18.05 -5.24
CA ASP A 88 11.64 -19.04 -4.86
C ASP A 88 12.42 -18.71 -3.57
N GLY A 89 12.15 -17.56 -2.97
CA GLY A 89 12.77 -17.10 -1.72
C GLY A 89 14.21 -16.63 -1.82
N ARG A 90 14.83 -16.69 -3.00
CA ARG A 90 16.22 -16.22 -3.17
C ARG A 90 16.30 -14.70 -3.20
N VAL A 91 17.26 -14.16 -2.44
CA VAL A 91 17.50 -12.71 -2.37
C VAL A 91 18.55 -12.32 -3.43
N THR A 92 18.11 -12.27 -4.70
CA THR A 92 18.93 -11.91 -5.87
C THR A 92 18.25 -10.82 -6.71
N GLY A 93 18.94 -10.25 -7.67
CA GLY A 93 18.39 -9.29 -8.62
C GLY A 93 17.63 -8.14 -7.98
N TRP A 94 16.39 -7.94 -8.39
CA TRP A 94 15.54 -6.85 -7.88
C TRP A 94 15.20 -6.99 -6.39
N MET A 95 15.00 -8.22 -5.89
CA MET A 95 14.73 -8.48 -4.48
C MET A 95 15.90 -8.04 -3.61
N LYS A 96 17.14 -8.43 -3.98
CA LYS A 96 18.35 -7.97 -3.29
C LYS A 96 18.44 -6.45 -3.26
N GLN A 97 18.21 -5.78 -4.40
CA GLN A 97 18.33 -4.33 -4.49
C GLN A 97 17.36 -3.59 -3.56
N ARG A 98 16.13 -4.08 -3.43
CA ARG A 98 15.10 -3.47 -2.58
C ARG A 98 15.33 -3.76 -1.11
N LEU A 99 15.56 -5.02 -0.75
CA LEU A 99 15.85 -5.41 0.64
C LEU A 99 17.11 -4.75 1.18
N GLN A 100 18.18 -4.69 0.38
CA GLN A 100 19.43 -4.03 0.78
C GLN A 100 19.20 -2.57 1.18
N ARG A 101 18.33 -1.84 0.44
CA ARG A 101 18.00 -0.44 0.73
C ARG A 101 17.22 -0.30 2.02
N LEU A 102 16.16 -1.08 2.18
CA LEU A 102 15.34 -1.04 3.39
C LEU A 102 16.18 -1.36 4.62
N LEU A 103 16.97 -2.44 4.58
CA LEU A 103 17.79 -2.88 5.70
C LEU A 103 18.95 -1.92 6.00
N ALA A 104 19.63 -1.38 4.97
CA ALA A 104 20.73 -0.44 5.17
C ALA A 104 20.29 0.91 5.77
N HIS A 105 19.05 1.30 5.58
CA HIS A 105 18.48 2.54 6.12
C HIS A 105 17.52 2.32 7.29
N ASP A 106 17.40 1.08 7.75
CA ASP A 106 16.57 0.70 8.90
C ASP A 106 15.10 1.12 8.73
N ILE A 107 14.55 0.95 7.51
CA ILE A 107 13.20 1.35 7.12
C ILE A 107 12.26 0.13 7.20
N ASN A 108 11.15 0.29 7.94
CA ASN A 108 10.09 -0.68 7.98
C ASN A 108 9.32 -0.73 6.65
N LEU A 109 8.93 -1.93 6.20
CA LEU A 109 7.99 -2.10 5.10
C LEU A 109 6.71 -2.77 5.60
N PHE A 110 5.61 -2.04 5.52
CA PHE A 110 4.26 -2.57 5.73
C PHE A 110 3.58 -2.74 4.38
N ALA A 111 2.89 -3.88 4.19
CA ALA A 111 2.13 -4.15 2.98
C ALA A 111 0.76 -4.73 3.33
N TYR A 112 -0.30 -4.18 2.72
CA TYR A 112 -1.66 -4.68 2.87
C TYR A 112 -2.32 -4.75 1.49
N HIS A 113 -2.57 -5.97 1.01
CA HIS A 113 -3.09 -6.23 -0.34
C HIS A 113 -4.62 -6.37 -0.31
N LEU A 114 -5.17 -7.58 -0.29
CA LEU A 114 -6.63 -7.79 -0.30
C LEU A 114 -7.37 -7.07 0.85
N PRO A 115 -6.82 -6.97 2.07
CA PRO A 115 -7.47 -6.19 3.13
C PRO A 115 -7.72 -4.73 2.74
N LEU A 116 -6.78 -4.10 2.04
CA LEU A 116 -6.95 -2.73 1.55
C LEU A 116 -7.93 -2.67 0.38
N ASP A 117 -7.94 -3.65 -0.53
CA ASP A 117 -8.94 -3.70 -1.60
C ASP A 117 -10.37 -3.77 -1.05
N ALA A 118 -10.57 -4.56 0.01
CA ALA A 118 -11.89 -4.80 0.59
C ALA A 118 -12.39 -3.70 1.53
N HIS A 119 -11.53 -2.82 2.02
CA HIS A 119 -11.92 -1.84 3.03
C HIS A 119 -13.00 -0.88 2.50
N PRO A 120 -14.16 -0.75 3.21
CA PRO A 120 -15.33 -0.06 2.68
C PRO A 120 -15.17 1.46 2.50
N GLU A 121 -14.22 2.05 3.20
CA GLU A 121 -14.01 3.49 3.15
C GLU A 121 -12.65 3.88 2.54
N LEU A 122 -11.58 3.24 2.97
CA LEU A 122 -10.20 3.60 2.60
C LEU A 122 -9.68 2.76 1.43
N GLY A 123 -10.38 1.67 1.10
CA GLY A 123 -9.93 0.68 0.13
C GLY A 123 -9.89 1.18 -1.31
N ASN A 124 -9.03 0.56 -2.08
CA ASN A 124 -8.82 0.90 -3.49
C ASN A 124 -10.13 0.90 -4.28
N ASN A 125 -10.97 -0.13 -4.10
CA ASN A 125 -12.23 -0.28 -4.82
C ASN A 125 -13.26 0.77 -4.37
N ALA A 126 -13.37 1.04 -3.07
CA ALA A 126 -14.26 2.07 -2.54
C ALA A 126 -13.84 3.47 -3.01
N GLN A 127 -12.55 3.77 -2.97
CA GLN A 127 -12.03 5.06 -3.42
C GLN A 127 -12.18 5.24 -4.93
N LEU A 128 -11.95 4.21 -5.72
CA LEU A 128 -12.20 4.26 -7.16
C LEU A 128 -13.68 4.54 -7.44
N GLY A 129 -14.59 3.86 -6.74
CA GLY A 129 -16.03 4.14 -6.85
C GLY A 129 -16.35 5.63 -6.58
N ARG A 130 -15.78 6.21 -5.51
CA ARG A 130 -15.96 7.63 -5.18
C ARG A 130 -15.42 8.57 -6.26
N VAL A 131 -14.19 8.30 -6.77
CA VAL A 131 -13.58 9.08 -7.85
C VAL A 131 -14.44 9.06 -9.11
N LEU A 132 -15.06 7.92 -9.40
CA LEU A 132 -15.98 7.75 -10.52
C LEU A 132 -17.39 8.31 -10.24
N GLY A 133 -17.63 8.84 -9.02
CA GLY A 133 -18.91 9.42 -8.61
C GLY A 133 -20.03 8.38 -8.40
N PHE A 134 -19.66 7.15 -8.08
CA PHE A 134 -20.60 6.13 -7.62
C PHE A 134 -20.80 6.24 -6.12
N ALA A 135 -22.05 6.11 -5.66
CA ALA A 135 -22.31 6.00 -4.24
C ALA A 135 -21.67 4.72 -3.68
N PRO A 136 -21.11 4.74 -2.45
CA PRO A 136 -20.65 3.53 -1.82
C PRO A 136 -21.77 2.51 -1.81
N ALA A 137 -21.51 1.33 -2.34
CA ALA A 137 -22.51 0.26 -2.35
C ALA A 137 -22.29 -0.68 -1.17
N ASP A 138 -23.36 -0.98 -0.45
CA ASP A 138 -23.37 -2.04 0.56
C ASP A 138 -23.34 -3.44 -0.08
N VAL A 139 -23.54 -3.49 -1.41
CA VAL A 139 -23.56 -4.74 -2.16
C VAL A 139 -22.15 -5.12 -2.60
N ARG A 140 -21.72 -6.29 -2.17
CA ARG A 140 -20.43 -6.89 -2.49
C ARG A 140 -20.60 -8.09 -3.38
N PHE A 141 -19.57 -8.47 -4.12
CA PHE A 141 -19.55 -9.67 -4.94
C PHE A 141 -18.13 -10.21 -5.13
N GLY A 142 -18.06 -11.41 -5.71
CA GLY A 142 -16.80 -12.08 -6.02
C GLY A 142 -16.18 -12.81 -4.84
N GLU A 143 -14.98 -13.34 -5.07
CA GLU A 143 -14.23 -14.04 -4.03
C GLU A 143 -13.89 -13.11 -2.87
N GLN A 144 -14.17 -13.55 -1.64
CA GLN A 144 -13.91 -12.82 -0.40
C GLN A 144 -14.56 -11.43 -0.33
N ASP A 145 -15.65 -11.23 -1.08
CA ASP A 145 -16.40 -9.96 -1.13
C ASP A 145 -15.55 -8.74 -1.54
N LEU A 146 -14.55 -8.95 -2.41
CA LEU A 146 -13.65 -7.90 -2.88
C LEU A 146 -14.29 -6.93 -3.87
N GLY A 147 -15.29 -7.38 -4.64
CA GLY A 147 -16.02 -6.56 -5.60
C GLY A 147 -17.03 -5.65 -4.96
N PHE A 148 -17.21 -4.47 -5.52
CA PHE A 148 -18.21 -3.48 -5.12
C PHE A 148 -19.23 -3.27 -6.24
N CYS A 149 -20.49 -3.26 -5.92
CA CYS A 149 -21.58 -2.97 -6.84
C CYS A 149 -22.23 -1.64 -6.46
N ALA A 150 -22.50 -0.79 -7.41
CA ALA A 150 -23.22 0.45 -7.19
C ALA A 150 -24.28 0.64 -8.29
N PRO A 151 -25.45 1.20 -7.99
CA PRO A 151 -26.38 1.64 -9.02
C PRO A 151 -25.73 2.75 -9.84
N ALA A 152 -25.95 2.73 -11.14
CA ALA A 152 -25.43 3.73 -12.06
C ALA A 152 -26.55 4.23 -12.96
N ASP A 153 -26.79 5.53 -12.94
CA ASP A 153 -27.65 6.21 -13.90
C ASP A 153 -26.76 6.67 -15.10
N ILE A 154 -26.46 5.71 -15.97
CA ILE A 154 -25.58 5.88 -17.13
C ILE A 154 -26.26 5.25 -18.34
N ALA A 155 -26.44 6.04 -19.40
CA ALA A 155 -27.21 5.64 -20.58
C ALA A 155 -26.60 4.45 -21.33
N ASP A 156 -25.27 4.40 -21.45
CA ASP A 156 -24.55 3.40 -22.23
C ASP A 156 -23.07 3.28 -21.81
N ALA A 157 -22.39 2.27 -22.34
CA ALA A 157 -21.01 1.99 -22.07
C ALA A 157 -20.03 3.10 -22.57
N ALA A 158 -20.37 3.79 -23.65
CA ALA A 158 -19.54 4.89 -24.17
C ALA A 158 -19.56 6.09 -23.21
N THR A 159 -20.74 6.41 -22.68
CA THR A 159 -20.90 7.44 -21.64
C THR A 159 -20.11 7.10 -20.37
N LEU A 160 -20.15 5.82 -19.95
CA LEU A 160 -19.35 5.35 -18.83
C LEU A 160 -17.85 5.50 -19.12
N ALA A 161 -17.40 5.06 -20.29
CA ALA A 161 -15.99 5.17 -20.69
C ALA A 161 -15.50 6.63 -20.65
N ALA A 162 -16.24 7.56 -21.23
CA ALA A 162 -15.92 8.98 -21.21
C ALA A 162 -15.83 9.54 -19.78
N ARG A 163 -16.74 9.14 -18.89
CA ARG A 163 -16.71 9.51 -17.47
C ARG A 163 -15.46 8.99 -16.77
N VAL A 164 -15.09 7.72 -17.01
CA VAL A 164 -13.89 7.11 -16.44
C VAL A 164 -12.63 7.82 -16.95
N GLU A 165 -12.54 8.11 -18.27
CA GLU A 165 -11.43 8.85 -18.85
C GLU A 165 -11.26 10.23 -18.20
N ALA A 166 -12.35 10.97 -18.07
CA ALA A 166 -12.34 12.30 -17.45
C ALA A 166 -11.90 12.23 -15.97
N ALA A 167 -12.40 11.25 -15.22
CA ALA A 167 -12.08 11.09 -13.81
C ALA A 167 -10.63 10.64 -13.56
N LEU A 168 -10.09 9.79 -14.43
CA LEU A 168 -8.74 9.23 -14.26
C LEU A 168 -7.66 10.00 -15.03
N GLY A 169 -8.03 10.94 -15.89
CA GLY A 169 -7.12 11.75 -16.70
C GLY A 169 -6.30 10.93 -17.71
N ARG A 170 -6.84 9.78 -18.15
CA ARG A 170 -6.16 8.88 -19.11
C ARG A 170 -7.18 8.11 -19.94
N PRO A 171 -6.81 7.70 -21.19
CA PRO A 171 -7.66 6.86 -22.02
C PRO A 171 -8.01 5.53 -21.36
N VAL A 172 -9.20 5.03 -21.61
CA VAL A 172 -9.66 3.70 -21.22
C VAL A 172 -9.90 2.82 -22.44
N THR A 173 -9.78 1.51 -22.28
CA THR A 173 -10.15 0.56 -23.32
C THR A 173 -11.59 0.14 -23.12
N LEU A 174 -12.47 0.48 -24.05
CA LEU A 174 -13.84 0.02 -24.10
C LEU A 174 -13.92 -1.20 -25.02
N VAL A 175 -14.33 -2.34 -24.44
CA VAL A 175 -14.66 -3.54 -25.20
C VAL A 175 -16.18 -3.62 -25.26
N ALA A 176 -16.73 -3.31 -26.45
CA ALA A 176 -18.18 -3.43 -26.68
C ALA A 176 -18.56 -4.92 -26.83
N PRO A 177 -19.75 -5.33 -26.36
CA PRO A 177 -20.26 -6.69 -26.55
C PRO A 177 -20.54 -7.00 -28.03
#